data_41135875dc54fc1929a42bdc5bd815df
#
_entry.id   41135875dc54fc1929a42bdc5bd815df
#
_cell.length_a   1.000
_cell.length_b   1.000
_cell.length_c   1.000
_cell.angle_alpha   90.00
_cell.angle_beta   90.00
_cell.angle_gamma   90.00
#
_symmetry.space_group_name_H-M   'P 1'
#
loop_
_entity.id
_entity.type
_entity.pdbx_description
1 polymer ?
#
loop_
_entity_poly.entity_id
_entity_poly.type
_entity_poly.pdbx_seq_one_letter_code
_entity_poly.pdbx_strand_id
1 'polypeptide(L)'
;MKIEKLNIVKLLITDVPRHDPIHVYLEDYGDGRGRITISEYGESCTAFWPAMACSLSDFILKADNEYIIKYLDDTLKMRSQKYKFMESRLNVIRDALRELS
;
A
#
# COMPACT_ATOMS: atom_id res chain seq x y z
N MET A 1 24.28 -12.64 -16.17
CA MET A 1 23.38 -12.05 -15.14
C MET A 1 23.70 -10.57 -15.00
N LYS A 2 22.68 -9.75 -14.92
CA LYS A 2 22.84 -8.32 -14.64
C LYS A 2 22.14 -8.02 -13.33
N ILE A 3 22.83 -7.32 -12.41
CA ILE A 3 22.28 -7.01 -11.08
C ILE A 3 22.29 -5.50 -10.92
N GLU A 4 21.13 -4.95 -10.56
CA GLU A 4 20.99 -3.52 -10.22
C GLU A 4 20.60 -3.42 -8.75
N LYS A 5 21.25 -2.53 -8.03
CA LYS A 5 20.90 -2.23 -6.64
C LYS A 5 20.04 -0.96 -6.64
N LEU A 6 18.76 -1.12 -6.31
CA LEU A 6 17.79 -0.03 -6.37
C LEU A 6 17.37 0.41 -4.98
N ASN A 7 17.02 1.68 -4.85
CA ASN A 7 16.45 2.23 -3.63
C ASN A 7 14.94 2.35 -3.79
N ILE A 8 14.21 2.01 -2.73
CA ILE A 8 12.77 2.19 -2.67
C ILE A 8 12.41 3.03 -1.47
N VAL A 9 11.21 3.60 -1.48
CA VAL A 9 10.66 4.30 -0.31
C VAL A 9 10.06 3.25 0.61
N LYS A 10 10.53 3.22 1.85
CA LYS A 10 9.96 2.37 2.89
C LYS A 10 9.44 3.25 4.02
N LEU A 11 8.19 3.05 4.41
CA LEU A 11 7.61 3.68 5.59
C LEU A 11 7.42 2.65 6.68
N LEU A 12 7.74 3.04 7.91
CA LEU A 12 7.39 2.27 9.10
C LEU A 12 6.45 3.14 9.93
N ILE A 13 5.21 2.68 10.06
CA ILE A 13 4.16 3.42 10.76
C ILE A 13 3.90 2.72 12.08
N THR A 14 4.12 3.43 13.19
CA THR A 14 3.98 2.90 14.54
C THR A 14 3.03 3.75 15.37
N ASP A 15 2.67 3.26 16.54
CA ASP A 15 1.84 3.97 17.50
C ASP A 15 0.44 4.30 16.97
N VAL A 16 -0.12 3.40 16.18
CA VAL A 16 -1.49 3.51 15.69
C VAL A 16 -2.37 2.57 16.51
N PRO A 17 -3.45 3.06 17.11
CA PRO A 17 -4.36 2.20 17.88
C PRO A 17 -4.85 1.01 17.05
N ARG A 18 -4.86 -0.17 17.65
CA ARG A 18 -5.34 -1.43 17.04
C ARG A 18 -4.47 -1.97 15.90
N HIS A 19 -3.32 -1.36 15.64
CA HIS A 19 -2.40 -1.85 14.63
C HIS A 19 -1.04 -2.15 15.23
N ASP A 20 -0.46 -3.25 14.80
CA ASP A 20 0.96 -3.51 14.97
C ASP A 20 1.74 -2.59 14.03
N PRO A 21 3.06 -2.49 14.15
CA PRO A 21 3.82 -1.69 13.20
C PRO A 21 3.52 -2.08 11.75
N ILE A 22 3.19 -1.09 10.93
CA ILE A 22 2.85 -1.30 9.53
C ILE A 22 4.06 -0.95 8.68
N HIS A 23 4.55 -1.90 7.93
CA HIS A 23 5.65 -1.72 6.97
C HIS A 23 5.07 -1.50 5.59
N VAL A 24 5.41 -0.39 4.95
CA VAL A 24 4.92 -0.06 3.61
C VAL A 24 6.11 0.13 2.69
N TYR A 25 6.13 -0.61 1.58
CA TYR A 25 7.17 -0.54 0.57
C TYR A 25 6.55 0.02 -0.69
N LEU A 26 7.07 1.16 -1.15
CA LEU A 26 6.55 1.85 -2.32
C LEU A 26 7.60 1.80 -3.44
N GLU A 27 7.28 1.07 -4.50
CA GLU A 27 8.11 0.97 -5.69
C GLU A 27 7.44 1.73 -6.82
N ASP A 28 7.88 2.97 -7.04
CA ASP A 28 7.39 3.80 -8.14
C ASP A 28 8.43 3.75 -9.26
N TYR A 29 8.04 3.18 -10.40
CA TYR A 29 8.96 3.01 -11.52
C TYR A 29 9.10 4.26 -12.39
N GLY A 30 8.34 5.31 -12.11
CA GLY A 30 8.48 6.61 -12.77
C GLY A 30 7.81 6.74 -14.12
N ASP A 31 7.17 5.69 -14.62
CA ASP A 31 6.53 5.67 -15.94
C ASP A 31 5.05 5.29 -15.88
N GLY A 32 4.41 5.55 -14.73
CA GLY A 32 3.02 5.17 -14.51
C GLY A 32 2.85 3.76 -14.00
N ARG A 33 3.93 3.03 -13.76
CA ARG A 33 3.91 1.71 -13.15
C ARG A 33 4.31 1.81 -11.69
N GLY A 34 3.72 1.00 -10.85
CA GLY A 34 4.07 1.01 -9.43
C GLY A 34 3.59 -0.22 -8.69
N ARG A 35 4.24 -0.49 -7.57
CA ARG A 35 3.89 -1.59 -6.67
C ARG A 35 3.90 -1.10 -5.25
N ILE A 36 2.88 -1.49 -4.49
CA ILE A 36 2.87 -1.32 -3.04
C ILE A 36 2.90 -2.69 -2.38
N THR A 37 3.73 -2.81 -1.36
CA THR A 37 3.74 -3.99 -0.49
C THR A 37 3.49 -3.52 0.93
N ILE A 38 2.55 -4.16 1.60
CA ILE A 38 2.15 -3.83 2.96
C ILE A 38 2.38 -5.06 3.83
N SER A 39 3.06 -4.89 4.95
CA SER A 39 3.30 -5.97 5.90
C SER A 39 2.96 -5.51 7.31
N GLU A 40 2.14 -6.28 7.99
CA GLU A 40 1.78 -6.04 9.40
C GLU A 40 1.73 -7.37 10.11
N TYR A 41 2.52 -7.52 11.18
CA TYR A 41 2.56 -8.73 12.01
C TYR A 41 2.73 -10.01 11.19
N GLY A 42 3.66 -10.00 10.24
CA GLY A 42 3.96 -11.18 9.43
C GLY A 42 3.00 -11.44 8.28
N GLU A 43 1.86 -10.76 8.21
CA GLU A 43 0.99 -10.80 7.05
C GLU A 43 1.45 -9.77 6.05
N SER A 44 1.56 -10.17 4.79
CA SER A 44 1.94 -9.24 3.73
C SER A 44 1.06 -9.41 2.50
N CYS A 45 0.85 -8.31 1.80
CA CYS A 45 0.12 -8.30 0.54
C CYS A 45 0.75 -7.27 -0.38
N THR A 46 0.57 -7.50 -1.67
CA THR A 46 1.19 -6.69 -2.72
C THR A 46 0.17 -6.39 -3.80
N ALA A 47 0.22 -5.18 -4.34
CA ALA A 47 -0.56 -4.79 -5.50
C ALA A 47 0.35 -4.11 -6.51
N PHE A 48 0.14 -4.39 -7.80
CA PHE A 48 0.90 -3.82 -8.89
C PHE A 48 -0.05 -3.20 -9.91
N TRP A 49 0.28 -1.98 -10.34
CA TRP A 49 -0.49 -1.28 -11.39
C TRP A 49 0.42 -0.93 -12.55
N PRO A 50 0.08 -1.37 -13.77
CA PRO A 50 0.91 -1.12 -14.94
C PRO A 50 0.68 0.24 -15.62
N ALA A 51 -0.41 0.93 -15.29
CA ALA A 51 -0.78 2.17 -15.98
C ALA A 51 -1.60 3.08 -15.07
N MET A 52 -0.92 3.77 -14.16
CA MET A 52 -1.59 4.65 -13.18
C MET A 52 -1.82 6.07 -13.70
N ALA A 53 -1.04 6.51 -14.68
CA ALA A 53 -1.04 7.87 -15.23
C ALA A 53 -0.66 8.95 -14.20
N CYS A 54 -0.11 8.57 -13.05
CA CYS A 54 0.36 9.49 -12.01
C CYS A 54 1.39 8.77 -11.14
N SER A 55 1.94 9.45 -10.15
CA SER A 55 2.86 8.81 -9.21
C SER A 55 2.12 7.77 -8.35
N LEU A 56 2.87 6.82 -7.80
CA LEU A 56 2.29 5.79 -6.94
C LEU A 56 1.62 6.41 -5.71
N SER A 57 2.28 7.39 -5.07
CA SER A 57 1.70 8.06 -3.90
C SER A 57 0.38 8.75 -4.23
N ASP A 58 0.34 9.48 -5.35
CA ASP A 58 -0.90 10.14 -5.78
C ASP A 58 -1.99 9.11 -6.09
N PHE A 59 -1.62 8.00 -6.71
CA PHE A 59 -2.58 6.95 -7.02
C PHE A 59 -3.19 6.37 -5.75
N ILE A 60 -2.38 6.05 -4.76
CA ILE A 60 -2.85 5.52 -3.47
C ILE A 60 -3.76 6.53 -2.77
N LEU A 61 -3.44 7.83 -2.84
CA LEU A 61 -4.26 8.87 -2.23
C LEU A 61 -5.61 9.05 -2.92
N LYS A 62 -5.69 8.81 -4.22
CA LYS A 62 -6.91 9.06 -5.02
C LYS A 62 -7.83 7.85 -5.13
N ALA A 63 -7.27 6.65 -5.25
CA ALA A 63 -8.06 5.44 -5.45
C ALA A 63 -8.83 5.08 -4.18
N ASP A 64 -10.04 4.56 -4.34
CA ASP A 64 -10.84 4.16 -3.18
C ASP A 64 -10.39 2.82 -2.62
N ASN A 65 -10.83 2.53 -1.40
CA ASN A 65 -10.45 1.31 -0.69
C ASN A 65 -10.85 0.05 -1.44
N GLU A 66 -12.06 0.03 -1.98
CA GLU A 66 -12.57 -1.15 -2.69
C GLU A 66 -11.67 -1.51 -3.87
N TYR A 67 -11.27 -0.51 -4.65
CA TYR A 67 -10.38 -0.72 -5.79
C TYR A 67 -9.01 -1.26 -5.35
N ILE A 68 -8.40 -0.63 -4.35
CA ILE A 68 -7.07 -1.03 -3.89
C ILE A 68 -7.11 -2.42 -3.25
N ILE A 69 -8.11 -2.70 -2.43
CA ILE A 69 -8.22 -4.01 -1.76
C ILE A 69 -8.38 -5.13 -2.77
N LYS A 70 -9.15 -4.89 -3.82
CA LYS A 70 -9.30 -5.89 -4.89
C LYS A 70 -7.96 -6.31 -5.49
N TYR A 71 -7.02 -5.37 -5.60
CA TYR A 71 -5.68 -5.66 -6.11
C TYR A 71 -4.76 -6.28 -5.07
N LEU A 72 -4.94 -5.93 -3.79
CA LEU A 72 -4.14 -6.50 -2.70
C LEU A 72 -4.54 -7.92 -2.37
N ASP A 73 -5.84 -8.18 -2.32
CA ASP A 73 -6.39 -9.51 -1.98
C ASP A 73 -7.83 -9.59 -2.48
N ASP A 74 -8.03 -10.20 -3.63
CA ASP A 74 -9.33 -10.32 -4.27
C ASP A 74 -10.24 -11.37 -3.60
N THR A 75 -9.72 -12.11 -2.62
CA THR A 75 -10.51 -13.10 -1.88
C THR A 75 -11.29 -12.51 -0.72
N LEU A 76 -10.98 -11.26 -0.32
CA LEU A 76 -11.63 -10.64 0.82
C LEU A 76 -13.06 -10.23 0.47
N LYS A 77 -13.99 -10.68 1.30
CA LYS A 77 -15.40 -10.31 1.12
C LYS A 77 -15.66 -8.96 1.77
N MET A 78 -16.37 -8.09 1.05
CA MET A 78 -16.83 -6.81 1.58
C MET A 78 -17.53 -7.00 2.92
N ARG A 79 -17.28 -6.08 3.85
CA ARG A 79 -17.86 -6.08 5.21
C ARG A 79 -17.37 -7.20 6.12
N SER A 80 -16.46 -8.06 5.67
CA SER A 80 -15.81 -9.02 6.56
C SER A 80 -14.87 -8.29 7.52
N GLN A 81 -14.51 -8.93 8.62
CA GLN A 81 -13.56 -8.33 9.58
C GLN A 81 -12.20 -8.08 8.93
N LYS A 82 -11.75 -9.00 8.10
CA LYS A 82 -10.47 -8.83 7.39
C LYS A 82 -10.52 -7.67 6.42
N TYR A 83 -11.63 -7.48 5.72
CA TYR A 83 -11.81 -6.36 4.80
C TYR A 83 -11.77 -5.03 5.55
N LYS A 84 -12.51 -4.93 6.65
CA LYS A 84 -12.53 -3.72 7.49
C LYS A 84 -11.16 -3.39 8.05
N PHE A 85 -10.41 -4.41 8.43
CA PHE A 85 -9.05 -4.23 8.93
C PHE A 85 -8.12 -3.71 7.82
N MET A 86 -8.27 -4.22 6.60
CA MET A 86 -7.52 -3.73 5.45
C MET A 86 -7.88 -2.28 5.12
N GLU A 87 -9.17 -1.92 5.20
CA GLU A 87 -9.59 -0.52 5.03
C GLU A 87 -8.95 0.40 6.05
N SER A 88 -8.94 -0.01 7.31
CA SER A 88 -8.30 0.74 8.39
C SER A 88 -6.82 0.95 8.10
N ARG A 89 -6.13 -0.11 7.68
CA ARG A 89 -4.72 -0.08 7.32
C ARG A 89 -4.45 0.91 6.18
N LEU A 90 -5.28 0.88 5.13
CA LEU A 90 -5.14 1.79 4.00
C LEU A 90 -5.38 3.25 4.39
N ASN A 91 -6.35 3.51 5.26
CA ASN A 91 -6.61 4.86 5.75
C ASN A 91 -5.41 5.40 6.53
N VAL A 92 -4.78 4.58 7.36
CA VAL A 92 -3.56 4.94 8.08
C VAL A 92 -2.43 5.26 7.12
N ILE A 93 -2.26 4.44 6.09
CA ILE A 93 -1.21 4.65 5.07
C ILE A 93 -1.44 5.96 4.33
N ARG A 94 -2.68 6.28 3.94
CA ARG A 94 -2.98 7.55 3.30
C ARG A 94 -2.69 8.74 4.21
N ASP A 95 -3.03 8.64 5.48
CA ASP A 95 -2.74 9.71 6.45
C ASP A 95 -1.23 9.92 6.56
N ALA A 96 -0.46 8.85 6.61
CA ALA A 96 1.00 8.94 6.64
C ALA A 96 1.55 9.61 5.38
N LEU A 97 1.03 9.23 4.21
CA LEU A 97 1.45 9.85 2.94
C LEU A 97 1.14 11.33 2.90
N ARG A 98 -0.01 11.76 3.45
CA ARG A 98 -0.35 13.18 3.52
C ARG A 98 0.59 13.96 4.43
N GLU A 99 0.99 13.37 5.55
CA GLU A 99 1.93 14.02 6.48
C GLU A 99 3.31 14.23 5.86
N LEU A 100 3.71 13.36 4.94
CA LEU A 100 5.02 13.43 4.28
C LEU A 100 5.04 14.39 3.08
N SER A 101 3.90 14.80 2.62
CA SER A 101 3.83 15.68 1.43
C SER A 101 3.95 17.16 1.76
#